data_1dbd51b0a27c0b8285a00218493ffd93
#
_entry.id   1dbd51b0a27c0b8285a00218493ffd93
#
_cell.length_a   1.000
_cell.length_b   1.000
_cell.length_c   1.000
_cell.angle_alpha   90.00
_cell.angle_beta   90.00
_cell.angle_gamma   90.00
#
_symmetry.space_group_name_H-M   'P 1'
#
loop_
_entity.id
_entity.type
_entity.pdbx_description
1 polymer ?
#
loop_
_entity_poly.entity_id
_entity_poly.type
_entity_poly.pdbx_seq_one_letter_code
_entity_poly.pdbx_strand_id
1 'polypeptide(L)'
;MSVNKIYLLDHGKISADLAWFLPTFMTEEEMKNPKPRSWIDVSVMSAVIEHKDGIILFDTGISEKVKEKWPQIALSAFPVTKFSDENRMENHLRQIGLKPEDIHFIVFSHLHLDHTGNLDLFRSAKPAVIVHEKELKYSLLNVWLNKPVPYLLKDLEILREMNVVPMSADYLELLLGVELYLFGGHTPGSIILKVRTQNDNNYIFTGDFIHLPDELDFESKGWLLGNAEEYYTRIRLLKALMKLPRTNVIITHDPKLWDKYPKAPKELK
;
A
#
# COMPACT_ATOMS: atom_id res chain seq x y z
N MET A 1 19.36 17.53 -4.06
CA MET A 1 18.24 16.73 -3.56
C MET A 1 16.97 17.25 -4.14
N SER A 2 15.95 16.41 -4.32
CA SER A 2 15.05 16.53 -5.46
C SER A 2 13.57 16.33 -5.10
N VAL A 3 13.23 15.77 -3.92
CA VAL A 3 11.85 15.67 -3.43
C VAL A 3 11.46 16.94 -2.71
N ASN A 4 10.45 17.62 -3.24
CA ASN A 4 9.98 18.91 -2.74
C ASN A 4 8.94 18.73 -1.65
N LYS A 5 7.92 17.89 -1.90
CA LYS A 5 6.79 17.66 -1.00
C LYS A 5 6.31 16.22 -1.02
N ILE A 6 5.73 15.79 0.07
CA ILE A 6 5.04 14.51 0.18
C ILE A 6 3.68 14.77 0.81
N TYR A 7 2.62 14.23 0.19
CA TYR A 7 1.26 14.28 0.71
C TYR A 7 0.73 12.87 0.95
N LEU A 8 0.15 12.64 2.12
CA LEU A 8 -0.61 11.41 2.39
C LEU A 8 -2.09 11.63 2.08
N LEU A 9 -2.67 10.72 1.32
CA LEU A 9 -4.06 10.77 0.89
C LEU A 9 -4.88 9.74 1.67
N ASP A 10 -5.97 10.19 2.30
CA ASP A 10 -6.86 9.37 3.13
C ASP A 10 -7.99 8.76 2.29
N HIS A 11 -7.89 7.49 1.95
CA HIS A 11 -8.94 6.76 1.21
C HIS A 11 -9.98 6.10 2.11
N GLY A 12 -10.07 6.51 3.37
CA GLY A 12 -11.05 5.98 4.32
C GLY A 12 -10.54 4.80 5.11
N LYS A 13 -11.46 3.90 5.49
CA LYS A 13 -11.14 2.74 6.34
C LYS A 13 -11.85 1.49 5.86
N ILE A 14 -11.15 0.38 6.01
CA ILE A 14 -11.71 -0.97 5.97
C ILE A 14 -11.61 -1.59 7.35
N SER A 15 -12.44 -2.58 7.63
CA SER A 15 -12.38 -3.35 8.88
C SER A 15 -12.07 -4.80 8.56
N ALA A 16 -11.34 -5.48 9.43
CA ALA A 16 -11.01 -6.89 9.25
C ALA A 16 -10.81 -7.61 10.58
N ASP A 17 -10.91 -8.93 10.57
CA ASP A 17 -10.49 -9.77 11.68
C ASP A 17 -8.99 -9.55 11.93
N LEU A 18 -8.60 -9.30 13.18
CA LEU A 18 -7.22 -9.07 13.58
C LEU A 18 -6.28 -10.22 13.17
N ALA A 19 -6.80 -11.43 13.03
CA ALA A 19 -6.04 -12.59 12.58
C ALA A 19 -5.49 -12.46 11.15
N TRP A 20 -6.04 -11.57 10.32
CA TRP A 20 -5.45 -11.27 9.02
C TRP A 20 -4.06 -10.63 9.16
N PHE A 21 -3.88 -9.82 10.18
CA PHE A 21 -2.68 -8.99 10.37
C PHE A 21 -1.70 -9.59 11.37
N LEU A 22 -2.20 -10.10 12.51
CA LEU A 22 -1.36 -10.61 13.60
C LEU A 22 -1.59 -12.10 13.85
N PRO A 23 -0.56 -12.83 14.27
CA PRO A 23 -0.72 -14.22 14.68
C PRO A 23 -1.56 -14.28 15.95
N THR A 24 -2.81 -14.70 15.79
CA THR A 24 -3.72 -14.94 16.91
C THR A 24 -3.86 -16.44 17.12
N PHE A 25 -3.55 -16.91 18.32
CA PHE A 25 -3.77 -18.28 18.74
C PHE A 25 -4.63 -18.29 20.00
N MET A 26 -5.45 -19.32 20.14
CA MET A 26 -6.25 -19.54 21.34
C MET A 26 -5.50 -20.42 22.33
N THR A 27 -5.55 -20.06 23.61
CA THR A 27 -5.18 -20.94 24.70
C THR A 27 -6.27 -21.99 24.93
N GLU A 28 -5.98 -23.06 25.67
CA GLU A 28 -6.98 -24.08 26.05
C GLU A 28 -8.16 -23.45 26.82
N GLU A 29 -7.88 -22.49 27.70
CA GLU A 29 -8.90 -21.77 28.45
C GLU A 29 -9.82 -20.94 27.54
N GLU A 30 -9.27 -20.22 26.57
CA GLU A 30 -10.05 -19.46 25.59
C GLU A 30 -10.82 -20.37 24.64
N MET A 31 -10.35 -21.58 24.38
CA MET A 31 -11.09 -22.57 23.60
C MET A 31 -12.32 -23.07 24.36
N LYS A 32 -12.25 -23.20 25.68
CA LYS A 32 -13.39 -23.56 26.54
C LYS A 32 -14.37 -22.40 26.72
N ASN A 33 -13.87 -21.16 26.69
CA ASN A 33 -14.64 -19.93 26.85
C ASN A 33 -14.28 -18.95 25.74
N PRO A 34 -14.73 -19.17 24.49
CA PRO A 34 -14.30 -18.38 23.33
C PRO A 34 -14.73 -16.93 23.46
N LYS A 35 -13.76 -16.03 23.38
CA LYS A 35 -14.01 -14.61 23.25
C LYS A 35 -14.45 -14.29 21.81
N PRO A 36 -15.25 -13.22 21.59
CA PRO A 36 -15.50 -12.71 20.25
C PRO A 36 -14.18 -12.44 19.52
N ARG A 37 -14.13 -12.73 18.24
CA ARG A 37 -12.99 -12.35 17.40
C ARG A 37 -12.81 -10.84 17.43
N SER A 38 -11.57 -10.37 17.53
CA SER A 38 -11.26 -8.96 17.49
C SER A 38 -11.28 -8.48 16.05
N TRP A 39 -12.11 -7.50 15.75
CA TRP A 39 -12.12 -6.75 14.50
C TRP A 39 -11.44 -5.40 14.71
N ILE A 40 -10.71 -4.95 13.71
CA ILE A 40 -9.97 -3.69 13.75
C ILE A 40 -10.27 -2.88 12.49
N ASP A 41 -10.52 -1.59 12.68
CA ASP A 41 -10.55 -0.63 11.57
C ASP A 41 -9.13 -0.21 11.22
N VAL A 42 -8.77 -0.34 9.95
CA VAL A 42 -7.46 0.05 9.44
C VAL A 42 -7.61 1.14 8.39
N SER A 43 -6.62 2.03 8.31
CA SER A 43 -6.57 3.09 7.31
C SER A 43 -6.27 2.52 5.93
N VAL A 44 -6.79 3.15 4.88
CA VAL A 44 -6.34 2.95 3.51
C VAL A 44 -5.75 4.27 3.02
N MET A 45 -4.52 4.25 2.54
CA MET A 45 -3.82 5.46 2.13
C MET A 45 -3.07 5.27 0.81
N SER A 46 -2.79 6.37 0.15
CA SER A 46 -1.78 6.50 -0.88
C SER A 46 -0.91 7.72 -0.62
N ALA A 47 0.13 7.95 -1.41
CA ALA A 47 0.97 9.11 -1.25
C ALA A 47 1.32 9.75 -2.58
N VAL A 48 1.31 11.10 -2.63
CA VAL A 48 1.86 11.87 -3.74
C VAL A 48 3.23 12.41 -3.34
N ILE A 49 4.24 12.16 -4.17
CA ILE A 49 5.60 12.66 -4.00
C ILE A 49 5.88 13.64 -5.15
N GLU A 50 5.99 14.92 -4.83
CA GLU A 50 6.42 15.95 -5.78
C GLU A 50 7.94 15.99 -5.85
N HIS A 51 8.48 15.52 -6.96
CA HIS A 51 9.91 15.57 -7.26
C HIS A 51 10.17 16.58 -8.39
N LYS A 52 11.35 17.21 -8.42
CA LYS A 52 11.69 18.17 -9.47
C LYS A 52 11.63 17.61 -10.91
N ASP A 53 11.81 16.31 -11.05
CA ASP A 53 11.84 15.60 -12.34
C ASP A 53 10.54 14.81 -12.64
N GLY A 54 9.50 14.92 -11.78
CA GLY A 54 8.20 14.30 -12.03
C GLY A 54 7.41 14.05 -10.74
N ILE A 55 6.11 13.87 -10.88
CA ILE A 55 5.19 13.59 -9.77
C ILE A 55 4.90 12.10 -9.73
N ILE A 56 5.05 11.52 -8.55
CA ILE A 56 4.87 10.08 -8.30
C ILE A 56 3.65 9.90 -7.42
N LEU A 57 2.77 8.98 -7.78
CA LEU A 57 1.72 8.46 -6.92
C LEU A 57 2.10 7.05 -6.46
N PHE A 58 2.18 6.84 -5.16
CA PHE A 58 2.42 5.54 -4.54
C PHE A 58 1.10 4.94 -4.08
N ASP A 59 0.68 3.84 -4.70
CA ASP A 59 -0.62 3.19 -4.63
C ASP A 59 -1.79 4.11 -5.00
N THR A 60 -3.00 3.56 -5.20
CA THR A 60 -4.17 4.34 -5.57
C THR A 60 -5.35 4.21 -4.61
N GLY A 61 -5.21 3.41 -3.56
CA GLY A 61 -6.24 3.24 -2.53
C GLY A 61 -7.52 2.58 -3.03
N ILE A 62 -8.62 2.69 -2.26
CA ILE A 62 -9.97 2.26 -2.67
C ILE A 62 -10.71 3.39 -3.38
N SER A 63 -11.67 3.04 -4.24
CA SER A 63 -12.52 3.99 -4.95
C SER A 63 -13.95 3.99 -4.42
N GLU A 64 -14.74 5.00 -4.81
CA GLU A 64 -16.19 5.04 -4.56
C GLU A 64 -16.93 3.82 -5.11
N LYS A 65 -16.37 3.15 -6.13
CA LYS A 65 -16.94 1.98 -6.78
C LYS A 65 -16.59 0.65 -6.10
N VAL A 66 -16.03 0.69 -4.90
CA VAL A 66 -15.60 -0.51 -4.18
C VAL A 66 -16.68 -1.58 -4.08
N LYS A 67 -17.94 -1.19 -3.80
CA LYS A 67 -19.08 -2.13 -3.70
C LYS A 67 -19.44 -2.79 -5.03
N GLU A 68 -19.09 -2.17 -6.15
CA GLU A 68 -19.34 -2.69 -7.50
C GLU A 68 -18.15 -3.52 -8.01
N LYS A 69 -16.94 -3.15 -7.60
CA LYS A 69 -15.70 -3.77 -8.06
C LYS A 69 -15.34 -5.02 -7.27
N TRP A 70 -15.51 -4.97 -5.95
CA TRP A 70 -15.05 -6.06 -5.09
C TRP A 70 -16.01 -7.23 -5.06
N PRO A 71 -15.53 -8.47 -5.11
CA PRO A 71 -16.37 -9.64 -4.93
C PRO A 71 -16.95 -9.67 -3.50
N GLN A 72 -18.14 -10.27 -3.35
CA GLN A 72 -18.86 -10.33 -2.08
C GLN A 72 -18.02 -10.91 -0.94
N ILE A 73 -17.15 -11.88 -1.21
CA ILE A 73 -16.26 -12.47 -0.21
C ILE A 73 -15.25 -11.44 0.33
N ALA A 74 -14.71 -10.59 -0.55
CA ALA A 74 -13.80 -9.51 -0.14
C ALA A 74 -14.53 -8.46 0.69
N LEU A 75 -15.74 -8.03 0.27
CA LEU A 75 -16.58 -7.11 1.02
C LEU A 75 -16.99 -7.65 2.40
N SER A 76 -17.09 -8.97 2.54
CA SER A 76 -17.40 -9.61 3.82
C SER A 76 -16.18 -9.75 4.72
N ALA A 77 -14.99 -9.99 4.15
CA ALA A 77 -13.74 -10.12 4.90
C ALA A 77 -13.14 -8.75 5.27
N PHE A 78 -13.32 -7.75 4.40
CA PHE A 78 -12.78 -6.40 4.52
C PHE A 78 -13.86 -5.34 4.22
N PRO A 79 -14.93 -5.26 5.04
CA PRO A 79 -15.97 -4.25 4.81
C PRO A 79 -15.40 -2.84 4.90
N VAL A 80 -15.84 -1.96 3.99
CA VAL A 80 -15.51 -0.53 4.05
C VAL A 80 -16.37 0.12 5.13
N THR A 81 -15.73 0.60 6.18
CA THR A 81 -16.39 1.21 7.36
C THR A 81 -16.43 2.71 7.29
N LYS A 82 -15.53 3.34 6.53
CA LYS A 82 -15.51 4.78 6.32
C LYS A 82 -15.09 5.11 4.89
N PHE A 83 -15.98 5.76 4.15
CA PHE A 83 -15.69 6.37 2.86
C PHE A 83 -16.68 7.51 2.59
N SER A 84 -16.20 8.66 2.18
CA SER A 84 -16.99 9.84 1.83
C SER A 84 -16.36 10.54 0.62
N ASP A 85 -16.98 11.61 0.15
CA ASP A 85 -16.41 12.43 -0.94
C ASP A 85 -15.02 12.98 -0.63
N GLU A 86 -14.70 13.21 0.65
CA GLU A 86 -13.38 13.64 1.09
C GLU A 86 -12.28 12.59 0.85
N ASN A 87 -12.66 11.32 0.72
CA ASN A 87 -11.73 10.19 0.52
C ASN A 87 -11.49 9.87 -0.95
N ARG A 88 -12.14 10.58 -1.88
CA ARG A 88 -12.00 10.36 -3.33
C ARG A 88 -10.64 10.86 -3.82
N MET A 89 -10.02 10.08 -4.68
CA MET A 89 -8.72 10.40 -5.28
C MET A 89 -8.73 11.76 -5.99
N GLU A 90 -9.78 12.04 -6.78
CA GLU A 90 -9.90 13.30 -7.53
C GLU A 90 -9.97 14.52 -6.60
N ASN A 91 -10.62 14.36 -5.45
CA ASN A 91 -10.73 15.43 -4.47
C ASN A 91 -9.39 15.68 -3.78
N HIS A 92 -8.65 14.63 -3.46
CA HIS A 92 -7.30 14.74 -2.92
C HIS A 92 -6.36 15.45 -3.88
N LEU A 93 -6.32 15.01 -5.15
CA LEU A 93 -5.48 15.66 -6.16
C LEU A 93 -5.84 17.14 -6.30
N ARG A 94 -7.13 17.47 -6.41
CA ARG A 94 -7.60 18.87 -6.51
C ARG A 94 -7.21 19.71 -5.29
N GLN A 95 -7.26 19.16 -4.06
CA GLN A 95 -6.88 19.88 -2.84
C GLN A 95 -5.40 20.27 -2.81
N ILE A 96 -4.54 19.49 -3.46
CA ILE A 96 -3.10 19.80 -3.59
C ILE A 96 -2.75 20.46 -4.92
N GLY A 97 -3.76 20.88 -5.71
CA GLY A 97 -3.57 21.60 -6.96
C GLY A 97 -3.16 20.72 -8.15
N LEU A 98 -3.40 19.42 -8.08
CA LEU A 98 -3.07 18.45 -9.13
C LEU A 98 -4.33 17.84 -9.76
N LYS A 99 -4.14 17.25 -10.92
CA LYS A 99 -5.10 16.44 -11.67
C LYS A 99 -4.43 15.13 -12.12
N PRO A 100 -5.18 14.12 -12.55
CA PRO A 100 -4.61 12.83 -12.97
C PRO A 100 -3.52 12.95 -14.04
N GLU A 101 -3.65 13.92 -14.96
CA GLU A 101 -2.70 14.17 -16.05
C GLU A 101 -1.34 14.71 -15.58
N ASP A 102 -1.25 15.22 -14.35
CA ASP A 102 0.00 15.73 -13.77
C ASP A 102 0.84 14.60 -13.15
N ILE A 103 0.25 13.40 -12.97
CA ILE A 103 0.96 12.22 -12.44
C ILE A 103 1.83 11.60 -13.54
N HIS A 104 3.13 11.58 -13.33
CA HIS A 104 4.11 11.01 -14.26
C HIS A 104 4.36 9.53 -14.02
N PHE A 105 4.35 9.12 -12.75
CA PHE A 105 4.59 7.74 -12.33
C PHE A 105 3.52 7.29 -11.33
N ILE A 106 3.01 6.07 -11.50
CA ILE A 106 2.32 5.34 -10.45
C ILE A 106 3.25 4.21 -10.02
N VAL A 107 3.54 4.11 -8.74
CA VAL A 107 4.32 3.02 -8.17
C VAL A 107 3.39 2.20 -7.31
N PHE A 108 3.19 0.93 -7.64
CA PHE A 108 2.44 0.02 -6.80
C PHE A 108 3.34 -0.72 -5.84
N SER A 109 2.99 -0.67 -4.55
CA SER A 109 3.61 -1.54 -3.55
C SER A 109 3.35 -3.01 -3.90
N HIS A 110 2.12 -3.31 -4.29
CA HIS A 110 1.62 -4.57 -4.82
C HIS A 110 0.24 -4.34 -5.47
N LEU A 111 -0.40 -5.38 -6.02
CA LEU A 111 -1.61 -5.22 -6.83
C LEU A 111 -2.90 -5.71 -6.14
N HIS A 112 -2.99 -5.69 -4.80
CA HIS A 112 -4.25 -5.99 -4.13
C HIS A 112 -5.29 -4.89 -4.35
N LEU A 113 -6.54 -5.27 -4.19
CA LEU A 113 -7.74 -4.52 -4.56
C LEU A 113 -7.90 -3.17 -3.84
N ASP A 114 -7.31 -3.00 -2.68
CA ASP A 114 -7.32 -1.76 -1.90
C ASP A 114 -6.12 -0.84 -2.20
N HIS A 115 -5.22 -1.28 -3.08
CA HIS A 115 -4.11 -0.48 -3.63
C HIS A 115 -4.36 -0.06 -5.08
N THR A 116 -5.19 -0.79 -5.85
CA THR A 116 -5.45 -0.54 -7.27
C THR A 116 -6.78 0.16 -7.55
N GLY A 117 -7.56 0.46 -6.53
CA GLY A 117 -8.98 0.83 -6.64
C GLY A 117 -9.29 2.03 -7.55
N ASN A 118 -8.39 3.02 -7.66
CA ASN A 118 -8.57 4.21 -8.49
C ASN A 118 -7.75 4.18 -9.79
N LEU A 119 -7.24 3.03 -10.21
CA LEU A 119 -6.38 2.91 -11.39
C LEU A 119 -7.07 3.40 -12.67
N ASP A 120 -8.39 3.20 -12.80
CA ASP A 120 -9.19 3.62 -13.95
C ASP A 120 -9.19 5.15 -14.16
N LEU A 121 -8.98 5.95 -13.11
CA LEU A 121 -8.89 7.40 -13.20
C LEU A 121 -7.69 7.88 -14.05
N PHE A 122 -6.62 7.09 -14.09
CA PHE A 122 -5.37 7.43 -14.76
C PHE A 122 -5.24 6.84 -16.18
N ARG A 123 -6.28 6.14 -16.67
CA ARG A 123 -6.26 5.48 -17.97
C ARG A 123 -5.96 6.43 -19.12
N SER A 124 -6.53 7.66 -19.10
CA SER A 124 -6.32 8.68 -20.14
C SER A 124 -4.97 9.38 -20.00
N ALA A 125 -4.51 9.59 -18.78
CA ALA A 125 -3.24 10.25 -18.47
C ALA A 125 -2.02 9.40 -18.85
N LYS A 126 -2.16 8.07 -18.78
CA LYS A 126 -1.14 7.07 -19.12
C LYS A 126 0.22 7.31 -18.46
N PRO A 127 0.28 7.52 -17.13
CA PRO A 127 1.56 7.58 -16.43
C PRO A 127 2.35 6.28 -16.63
N ALA A 128 3.66 6.32 -16.42
CA ALA A 128 4.44 5.10 -16.32
C ALA A 128 4.07 4.36 -15.02
N VAL A 129 3.59 3.12 -15.13
CA VAL A 129 3.19 2.31 -13.99
C VAL A 129 4.30 1.36 -13.62
N ILE A 130 4.93 1.59 -12.47
CA ILE A 130 6.00 0.76 -11.95
C ILE A 130 5.40 -0.29 -11.02
N VAL A 131 5.65 -1.53 -11.32
CA VAL A 131 5.27 -2.69 -10.51
C VAL A 131 6.36 -3.75 -10.62
N HIS A 132 6.63 -4.49 -9.55
CA HIS A 132 7.63 -5.55 -9.64
C HIS A 132 7.11 -6.70 -10.51
N GLU A 133 7.99 -7.26 -11.38
CA GLU A 133 7.58 -8.33 -12.32
C GLU A 133 7.07 -9.59 -11.62
N LYS A 134 7.58 -9.89 -10.41
CA LYS A 134 7.08 -11.03 -9.60
C LYS A 134 5.64 -10.80 -9.20
N GLU A 135 5.25 -9.56 -8.88
CA GLU A 135 3.89 -9.19 -8.53
C GLU A 135 2.95 -9.36 -9.72
N LEU A 136 3.35 -8.82 -10.87
CA LEU A 136 2.57 -8.92 -12.09
C LEU A 136 2.38 -10.38 -12.52
N LYS A 137 3.44 -11.19 -12.48
CA LYS A 137 3.37 -12.63 -12.80
C LYS A 137 2.46 -13.38 -11.81
N TYR A 138 2.59 -13.09 -10.52
CA TYR A 138 1.82 -13.76 -9.47
C TYR A 138 0.33 -13.39 -9.55
N SER A 139 0.01 -12.13 -9.68
CA SER A 139 -1.39 -11.65 -9.80
C SER A 139 -2.07 -12.22 -11.04
N LEU A 140 -1.43 -12.15 -12.22
CA LEU A 140 -1.95 -12.69 -13.47
C LEU A 140 -2.22 -14.21 -13.39
N LEU A 141 -1.26 -14.98 -12.85
CA LEU A 141 -1.41 -16.43 -12.73
C LEU A 141 -2.58 -16.78 -11.78
N ASN A 142 -2.68 -16.14 -10.64
CA ASN A 142 -3.73 -16.44 -9.66
C ASN A 142 -5.12 -16.07 -10.18
N VAL A 143 -5.26 -14.93 -10.84
CA VAL A 143 -6.53 -14.52 -11.47
C VAL A 143 -6.90 -15.46 -12.63
N TRP A 144 -5.92 -15.84 -13.46
CA TRP A 144 -6.15 -16.81 -14.56
C TRP A 144 -6.65 -18.16 -14.04
N LEU A 145 -6.14 -18.61 -12.90
CA LEU A 145 -6.53 -19.87 -12.26
C LEU A 145 -7.80 -19.76 -11.39
N ASN A 146 -8.48 -18.59 -11.38
CA ASN A 146 -9.64 -18.31 -10.53
C ASN A 146 -9.42 -18.61 -9.05
N LYS A 147 -8.20 -18.37 -8.54
CA LYS A 147 -7.93 -18.55 -7.11
C LYS A 147 -8.60 -17.44 -6.28
N PRO A 148 -9.07 -17.74 -5.06
CA PRO A 148 -9.67 -16.76 -4.15
C PRO A 148 -8.58 -15.87 -3.52
N VAL A 149 -8.05 -14.95 -4.30
CA VAL A 149 -6.98 -14.01 -3.93
C VAL A 149 -7.48 -12.58 -4.07
N PRO A 150 -6.89 -11.61 -3.37
CA PRO A 150 -7.35 -10.22 -3.37
C PRO A 150 -6.89 -9.42 -4.62
N TYR A 151 -6.85 -10.06 -5.79
CA TYR A 151 -6.58 -9.43 -7.07
C TYR A 151 -7.85 -9.35 -7.92
N LEU A 152 -8.05 -8.25 -8.61
CA LEU A 152 -9.20 -8.05 -9.49
C LEU A 152 -8.80 -8.16 -10.96
N LEU A 153 -9.45 -9.05 -11.72
CA LEU A 153 -9.22 -9.16 -13.16
C LEU A 153 -9.41 -7.81 -13.86
N LYS A 154 -10.43 -7.05 -13.49
CA LYS A 154 -10.70 -5.72 -14.07
C LYS A 154 -9.57 -4.74 -13.91
N ASP A 155 -8.87 -4.75 -12.76
CA ASP A 155 -7.72 -3.86 -12.52
C ASP A 155 -6.51 -4.31 -13.37
N LEU A 156 -6.29 -5.62 -13.51
CA LEU A 156 -5.24 -6.15 -14.39
C LEU A 156 -5.52 -5.87 -15.88
N GLU A 157 -6.79 -5.86 -16.28
CA GLU A 157 -7.19 -5.45 -17.63
C GLU A 157 -6.91 -3.96 -17.89
N ILE A 158 -7.13 -3.09 -16.89
CA ILE A 158 -6.77 -1.68 -16.98
C ILE A 158 -5.24 -1.52 -17.12
N LEU A 159 -4.46 -2.23 -16.34
CA LEU A 159 -2.99 -2.20 -16.45
C LEU A 159 -2.52 -2.56 -17.86
N ARG A 160 -3.18 -3.48 -18.54
CA ARG A 160 -2.86 -3.87 -19.93
C ARG A 160 -2.97 -2.70 -20.91
N GLU A 161 -3.81 -1.70 -20.61
CA GLU A 161 -4.02 -0.51 -21.45
C GLU A 161 -3.08 0.64 -21.10
N MET A 162 -2.32 0.51 -20.00
CA MET A 162 -1.43 1.54 -19.47
C MET A 162 0.03 1.29 -19.87
N ASN A 163 0.89 2.26 -19.62
CA ASN A 163 2.33 2.17 -19.82
C ASN A 163 2.99 1.45 -18.62
N VAL A 164 2.84 0.12 -18.55
CA VAL A 164 3.43 -0.68 -17.47
C VAL A 164 4.92 -0.89 -17.70
N VAL A 165 5.73 -0.54 -16.72
CA VAL A 165 7.17 -0.72 -16.68
C VAL A 165 7.51 -1.71 -15.55
N PRO A 166 7.66 -3.00 -15.85
CA PRO A 166 7.97 -4.00 -14.84
C PRO A 166 9.38 -3.80 -14.27
N MET A 167 9.47 -3.68 -12.96
CA MET A 167 10.76 -3.69 -12.25
C MET A 167 11.22 -5.14 -12.08
N SER A 168 12.37 -5.49 -12.63
CA SER A 168 12.93 -6.85 -12.54
C SER A 168 14.04 -6.99 -11.49
N ALA A 169 14.66 -5.88 -11.10
CA ALA A 169 15.72 -5.84 -10.10
C ALA A 169 15.15 -5.70 -8.67
N ASP A 170 15.87 -6.22 -7.67
CA ASP A 170 15.51 -6.09 -6.26
C ASP A 170 15.61 -4.65 -5.73
N TYR A 171 16.26 -3.76 -6.47
CA TYR A 171 16.45 -2.35 -6.15
C TYR A 171 16.36 -1.49 -7.40
N LEU A 172 15.71 -0.34 -7.28
CA LEU A 172 15.64 0.69 -8.33
C LEU A 172 15.60 2.08 -7.68
N GLU A 173 16.54 2.95 -8.02
CA GLU A 173 16.37 4.39 -7.80
C GLU A 173 15.61 4.96 -8.99
N LEU A 174 14.29 5.17 -8.81
CA LEU A 174 13.40 5.66 -9.87
C LEU A 174 13.72 7.11 -10.26
N LEU A 175 13.89 7.94 -9.27
CA LEU A 175 14.36 9.33 -9.35
C LEU A 175 15.34 9.55 -8.19
N LEU A 176 16.19 10.56 -8.27
CA LEU A 176 17.20 10.82 -7.24
C LEU A 176 16.60 10.98 -5.84
N GLY A 177 16.89 10.03 -4.95
CA GLY A 177 16.35 9.96 -3.58
C GLY A 177 14.95 9.36 -3.49
N VAL A 178 14.46 8.70 -4.55
CA VAL A 178 13.23 7.91 -4.58
C VAL A 178 13.61 6.48 -4.93
N GLU A 179 13.68 5.63 -3.93
CA GLU A 179 14.26 4.29 -3.97
C GLU A 179 13.19 3.22 -3.74
N LEU A 180 13.14 2.22 -4.61
CA LEU A 180 12.24 1.08 -4.54
C LEU A 180 13.04 -0.17 -4.17
N TYR A 181 12.56 -0.94 -3.22
CA TYR A 181 13.18 -2.18 -2.76
C TYR A 181 12.18 -3.32 -2.81
N LEU A 182 12.54 -4.43 -3.45
CA LEU A 182 11.78 -5.66 -3.33
C LEU A 182 11.91 -6.21 -1.91
N PHE A 183 10.80 -6.35 -1.25
CA PHE A 183 10.74 -6.94 0.09
C PHE A 183 10.04 -8.31 0.12
N GLY A 184 9.08 -8.55 -0.77
CA GLY A 184 8.33 -9.81 -0.75
C GLY A 184 7.52 -9.97 0.56
N GLY A 185 7.44 -11.18 1.08
CA GLY A 185 6.85 -11.51 2.39
C GLY A 185 5.33 -11.48 2.41
N HIS A 186 4.69 -10.40 1.99
CA HIS A 186 3.23 -10.29 1.84
C HIS A 186 2.78 -10.88 0.49
N THR A 187 3.28 -10.35 -0.60
CA THR A 187 3.20 -10.95 -1.93
C THR A 187 4.62 -11.11 -2.49
N PRO A 188 4.84 -11.99 -3.50
CA PRO A 188 6.18 -12.21 -4.03
C PRO A 188 6.84 -10.97 -4.65
N GLY A 189 6.04 -10.00 -5.06
CA GLY A 189 6.50 -8.76 -5.67
C GLY A 189 6.29 -7.52 -4.82
N SER A 190 5.95 -7.65 -3.55
CA SER A 190 5.78 -6.50 -2.64
C SER A 190 7.05 -5.67 -2.56
N ILE A 191 6.93 -4.37 -2.81
CA ILE A 191 8.02 -3.41 -2.70
C ILE A 191 7.72 -2.40 -1.58
N ILE A 192 8.78 -1.88 -0.98
CA ILE A 192 8.73 -0.68 -0.16
C ILE A 192 9.31 0.50 -0.93
N LEU A 193 8.80 1.68 -0.62
CA LEU A 193 9.29 2.94 -1.19
C LEU A 193 10.03 3.73 -0.11
N LYS A 194 11.27 4.11 -0.37
CA LYS A 194 12.03 5.03 0.48
C LYS A 194 12.22 6.35 -0.24
N VAL A 195 11.88 7.44 0.43
CA VAL A 195 11.95 8.81 -0.11
C VAL A 195 12.83 9.66 0.79
N ARG A 196 13.84 10.32 0.21
CA ARG A 196 14.68 11.30 0.90
C ARG A 196 14.33 12.71 0.45
N THR A 197 13.86 13.53 1.40
CA THR A 197 13.49 14.92 1.17
C THR A 197 14.70 15.85 1.10
N GLN A 198 14.48 17.09 0.67
CA GLN A 198 15.52 18.13 0.65
C GLN A 198 16.10 18.44 2.04
N ASN A 199 15.33 18.22 3.10
CA ASN A 199 15.74 18.44 4.49
C ASN A 199 16.44 17.21 5.10
N ASP A 200 16.86 16.23 4.28
CA ASP A 200 17.45 14.96 4.71
C ASP A 200 16.56 14.09 5.61
N ASN A 201 15.25 14.31 5.61
CA ASN A 201 14.31 13.39 6.23
C ASN A 201 14.09 12.21 5.29
N ASN A 202 14.12 11.00 5.85
CA ASN A 202 13.78 9.77 5.14
C ASN A 202 12.36 9.35 5.52
N TYR A 203 11.56 9.00 4.52
CA TYR A 203 10.25 8.37 4.70
C TYR A 203 10.26 7.00 4.03
N ILE A 204 9.90 5.97 4.78
CA ILE A 204 9.79 4.59 4.29
C ILE A 204 8.31 4.23 4.30
N PHE A 205 7.74 4.02 3.11
CA PHE A 205 6.39 3.53 2.91
C PHE A 205 6.45 2.02 2.80
N THR A 206 5.85 1.32 3.74
CA THR A 206 5.98 -0.14 3.84
C THR A 206 5.09 -0.92 2.89
N GLY A 207 4.08 -0.25 2.27
CA GLY A 207 2.98 -1.00 1.69
C GLY A 207 2.47 -2.01 2.71
N ASP A 208 2.08 -3.17 2.24
CA ASP A 208 1.58 -4.24 3.10
C ASP A 208 2.66 -5.21 3.59
N PHE A 209 3.93 -4.87 3.37
CA PHE A 209 4.99 -5.59 4.06
C PHE A 209 4.80 -5.50 5.58
N ILE A 210 4.34 -4.35 6.09
CA ILE A 210 3.85 -4.15 7.46
C ILE A 210 2.47 -3.50 7.39
N HIS A 211 1.45 -4.13 7.95
CA HIS A 211 0.10 -3.57 8.07
C HIS A 211 -0.09 -2.81 9.38
N LEU A 212 0.40 -3.38 10.48
CA LEU A 212 0.25 -2.82 11.82
C LEU A 212 1.61 -2.65 12.50
N PRO A 213 1.79 -1.61 13.33
CA PRO A 213 3.02 -1.43 14.11
C PRO A 213 3.40 -2.66 14.95
N ASP A 214 2.41 -3.37 15.48
CA ASP A 214 2.60 -4.58 16.30
C ASP A 214 3.35 -5.69 15.56
N GLU A 215 3.25 -5.76 14.22
CA GLU A 215 4.02 -6.73 13.43
C GLU A 215 5.54 -6.52 13.56
N LEU A 216 5.97 -5.27 13.82
CA LEU A 216 7.38 -4.97 14.07
C LEU A 216 7.85 -5.52 15.41
N ASP A 217 6.99 -5.50 16.42
CA ASP A 217 7.33 -5.99 17.77
C ASP A 217 7.33 -7.51 17.80
N PHE A 218 6.35 -8.13 17.20
CA PHE A 218 6.23 -9.61 17.11
C PHE A 218 7.18 -10.23 16.07
N GLU A 219 7.72 -9.45 15.13
CA GLU A 219 8.42 -9.94 13.93
C GLU A 219 7.62 -11.02 13.18
N SER A 220 6.31 -10.89 13.15
CA SER A 220 5.39 -11.86 12.59
C SER A 220 4.13 -11.22 12.04
N LYS A 221 3.47 -11.92 11.13
CA LYS A 221 2.19 -11.55 10.51
C LYS A 221 1.15 -12.64 10.75
N GLY A 222 -0.12 -12.25 10.58
CA GLY A 222 -1.24 -13.20 10.52
C GLY A 222 -1.39 -13.86 9.15
N TRP A 223 -2.64 -14.08 8.73
CA TRP A 223 -2.96 -14.77 7.46
C TRP A 223 -2.50 -14.06 6.18
N LEU A 224 -2.17 -12.77 6.27
CA LEU A 224 -1.60 -12.01 5.13
C LEU A 224 -0.10 -12.23 4.93
N LEU A 225 0.46 -13.25 5.54
CA LEU A 225 1.84 -13.70 5.32
C LEU A 225 1.90 -14.61 4.08
N GLY A 226 2.51 -14.11 3.00
CA GLY A 226 2.69 -14.87 1.77
C GLY A 226 3.92 -15.78 1.78
N ASN A 227 5.05 -15.26 2.31
CA ASN A 227 6.29 -16.00 2.43
C ASN A 227 7.00 -15.65 3.75
N ALA A 228 7.06 -16.62 4.64
CA ALA A 228 7.62 -16.43 5.99
C ALA A 228 9.13 -16.18 5.97
N GLU A 229 9.88 -16.90 5.12
CA GLU A 229 11.34 -16.78 5.07
C GLU A 229 11.76 -15.40 4.55
N GLU A 230 11.14 -14.91 3.48
CA GLU A 230 11.35 -13.56 2.98
C GLU A 230 10.98 -12.53 4.05
N TYR A 231 9.83 -12.70 4.69
CA TYR A 231 9.36 -11.77 5.72
C TYR A 231 10.35 -11.66 6.88
N TYR A 232 10.76 -12.80 7.48
CA TYR A 232 11.68 -12.81 8.62
C TYR A 232 13.06 -12.24 8.28
N THR A 233 13.52 -12.44 7.05
CA THR A 233 14.78 -11.86 6.60
C THR A 233 14.65 -10.35 6.41
N ARG A 234 13.58 -9.90 5.75
CA ARG A 234 13.40 -8.50 5.35
C ARG A 234 12.93 -7.60 6.49
N ILE A 235 12.20 -8.12 7.48
CA ILE A 235 11.81 -7.31 8.66
C ILE A 235 13.02 -6.83 9.45
N ARG A 236 14.09 -7.64 9.52
CA ARG A 236 15.35 -7.23 10.17
C ARG A 236 16.04 -6.12 9.39
N LEU A 237 16.00 -6.18 8.05
CA LEU A 237 16.50 -5.09 7.21
C LEU A 237 15.68 -3.82 7.42
N LEU A 238 14.35 -3.90 7.44
CA LEU A 238 13.50 -2.76 7.73
C LEU A 238 13.84 -2.14 9.08
N LYS A 239 13.95 -2.95 10.14
CA LYS A 239 14.35 -2.47 11.47
C LYS A 239 15.73 -1.80 11.48
N ALA A 240 16.66 -2.26 10.65
CA ALA A 240 17.97 -1.60 10.49
C ALA A 240 17.82 -0.25 9.78
N LEU A 241 17.01 -0.16 8.71
CA LEU A 241 16.72 1.10 8.03
C LEU A 241 16.03 2.12 8.94
N MET A 242 15.12 1.66 9.81
CA MET A 242 14.43 2.51 10.79
C MET A 242 15.39 3.20 11.79
N LYS A 243 16.57 2.62 12.03
CA LYS A 243 17.58 3.21 12.91
C LYS A 243 18.42 4.31 12.26
N LEU A 244 18.28 4.51 10.95
CA LEU A 244 18.99 5.60 10.27
C LEU A 244 18.45 6.95 10.78
N PRO A 245 19.32 7.97 10.90
CA PRO A 245 18.90 9.28 11.36
C PRO A 245 17.76 9.85 10.52
N ARG A 246 16.84 10.57 11.17
CA ARG A 246 15.71 11.26 10.52
C ARG A 246 14.85 10.33 9.65
N THR A 247 14.66 9.08 10.07
CA THR A 247 13.86 8.11 9.35
C THR A 247 12.49 7.94 10.00
N ASN A 248 11.45 8.12 9.20
CA ASN A 248 10.04 7.94 9.54
C ASN A 248 9.48 6.78 8.74
N VAL A 249 8.72 5.91 9.38
CA VAL A 249 8.08 4.77 8.72
C VAL A 249 6.59 5.01 8.64
N ILE A 250 6.05 4.99 7.42
CA ILE A 250 4.63 5.13 7.11
C ILE A 250 4.09 3.72 6.87
N ILE A 251 3.25 3.26 7.80
CA ILE A 251 2.59 1.96 7.73
C ILE A 251 1.19 2.18 7.18
N THR A 252 0.90 1.57 6.03
CA THR A 252 -0.31 1.84 5.22
C THR A 252 -1.60 1.67 6.02
N HIS A 253 -1.68 0.61 6.81
CA HIS A 253 -2.89 0.22 7.53
C HIS A 253 -2.88 0.57 9.02
N ASP A 254 -1.89 1.35 9.50
CA ASP A 254 -1.84 1.78 10.90
C ASP A 254 -3.14 2.51 11.29
N PRO A 255 -3.93 2.02 12.27
CA PRO A 255 -5.16 2.67 12.71
C PRO A 255 -4.96 4.09 13.22
N LYS A 256 -3.73 4.39 13.68
CA LYS A 256 -3.30 5.68 14.24
C LYS A 256 -2.46 6.50 13.27
N LEU A 257 -2.48 6.16 11.98
CA LEU A 257 -1.69 6.86 10.96
C LEU A 257 -1.94 8.39 11.00
N TRP A 258 -3.20 8.77 11.08
CA TRP A 258 -3.62 10.18 11.07
C TRP A 258 -3.39 10.92 12.40
N ASP A 259 -3.08 10.21 13.46
CA ASP A 259 -2.62 10.81 14.72
C ASP A 259 -1.12 11.17 14.64
N LYS A 260 -0.37 10.41 13.83
CA LYS A 260 1.09 10.54 13.70
C LYS A 260 1.49 11.53 12.60
N TYR A 261 0.74 11.54 11.50
CA TYR A 261 1.11 12.25 10.29
C TYR A 261 -0.05 13.10 9.75
N PRO A 262 0.24 14.29 9.20
CA PRO A 262 -0.77 15.09 8.52
C PRO A 262 -1.21 14.40 7.23
N LYS A 263 -2.48 14.59 6.87
CA LYS A 263 -3.02 14.21 5.57
C LYS A 263 -3.18 15.43 4.66
N ALA A 264 -3.27 15.19 3.35
CA ALA A 264 -3.53 16.24 2.35
C ALA A 264 -4.70 17.16 2.79
N PRO A 265 -4.62 18.47 2.53
CA PRO A 265 -3.58 19.18 1.75
C PRO A 265 -2.30 19.53 2.52
N LYS A 266 -2.14 19.09 3.77
CA LYS A 266 -0.91 19.32 4.54
C LYS A 266 0.18 18.35 4.09
N GLU A 267 1.39 18.87 3.89
CA GLU A 267 2.57 18.08 3.52
C GLU A 267 3.26 17.44 4.74
N LEU A 268 3.98 16.34 4.51
CA LEU A 268 4.97 15.82 5.46
C LEU A 268 6.18 16.76 5.48
N LYS A 269 6.70 17.06 6.68
CA LYS A 269 7.84 17.97 6.88
C LYS A 269 9.12 17.23 7.24
#